data_1cd87cc7a6f3530a7d9ae4c1211245af
#
_entry.id   1cd87cc7a6f3530a7d9ae4c1211245af
#
_cell.length_a   1.000
_cell.length_b   1.000
_cell.length_c   1.000
_cell.angle_alpha   90.00
_cell.angle_beta   90.00
_cell.angle_gamma   90.00
#
_symmetry.space_group_name_H-M   'P 1'
#
loop_
_entity.id
_entity.type
_entity.pdbx_description
1 polymer ?
#
loop_
_entity_poly.entity_id
_entity_poly.type
_entity_poly.pdbx_seq_one_letter_code
_entity_poly.pdbx_strand_id
1 'polypeptide(L)'
;MRKYYYPNKVAEQPPWHFNYADQLTELGVGMGLVLADVTASVNDSRHLGYAIGAWYSRVKEFGPGATGQLEVLKYGGGLDPFELPDFLPPVPPAGLTAVLPGALSRVFRYIRMIRGAPGFTEGKGRLLGIVGEELPPPPPGSAVPPRITLSILQTPAMQQVLVKFFKDKHDGIWLESRRGTGPWEFIIISTQSPYTDTRPLLVPGVAEVREYRAMFWDKGQPSGEWCDVAKITVSP
;
A
#
# COMPACT_ATOMS: atom_id res chain seq x y z
N MET A 1 -9.66 9.40 0.28
CA MET A 1 -8.62 8.51 0.86
C MET A 1 -7.27 9.19 0.75
N ARG A 2 -6.36 9.08 1.73
CA ARG A 2 -5.03 9.70 1.65
C ARG A 2 -3.97 8.64 1.42
N LYS A 3 -3.00 8.97 0.56
CA LYS A 3 -1.80 8.16 0.34
C LYS A 3 -0.96 8.14 1.62
N TYR A 4 -0.28 7.03 1.90
CA TYR A 4 0.67 7.01 3.00
C TYR A 4 1.81 8.00 2.73
N TYR A 5 2.17 8.80 3.73
CA TYR A 5 3.08 9.93 3.57
C TYR A 5 4.56 9.53 3.38
N TYR A 6 4.98 8.38 3.93
CA TYR A 6 6.36 7.92 3.79
C TYR A 6 6.56 7.16 2.48
N PRO A 7 7.61 7.46 1.70
CA PRO A 7 7.83 6.82 0.41
C PRO A 7 8.13 5.33 0.52
N ASN A 8 7.44 4.52 -0.29
CA ASN A 8 7.70 3.08 -0.39
C ASN A 8 8.98 2.76 -1.18
N LYS A 9 9.34 3.61 -2.15
CA LYS A 9 10.55 3.42 -2.96
C LYS A 9 11.76 3.98 -2.25
N VAL A 10 12.80 3.17 -2.13
CA VAL A 10 14.05 3.55 -1.44
C VAL A 10 14.67 4.83 -2.01
N ALA A 11 14.63 5.02 -3.33
CA ALA A 11 15.15 6.21 -3.99
C ALA A 11 14.40 7.52 -3.63
N GLU A 12 13.17 7.43 -3.18
CA GLU A 12 12.34 8.59 -2.78
C GLU A 12 12.49 8.92 -1.29
N GLN A 13 13.08 8.03 -0.49
CA GLN A 13 13.24 8.22 0.96
C GLN A 13 14.26 9.31 1.33
N PRO A 14 15.46 9.41 0.72
CA PRO A 14 16.42 10.45 1.07
C PRO A 14 15.87 11.88 0.94
N PRO A 15 15.29 12.29 -0.21
CA PRO A 15 14.73 13.63 -0.31
C PRO A 15 13.59 13.89 0.68
N TRP A 16 12.78 12.87 1.01
CA TRP A 16 11.77 13.00 2.06
C TRP A 16 12.41 13.27 3.42
N HIS A 17 13.48 12.55 3.79
CA HIS A 17 14.19 12.74 5.05
C HIS A 17 14.82 14.12 5.17
N PHE A 18 15.43 14.63 4.10
CA PHE A 18 16.02 15.97 4.10
C PHE A 18 14.94 17.04 4.20
N ASN A 19 13.86 16.95 3.41
CA ASN A 19 12.74 17.87 3.51
C ASN A 19 12.14 17.89 4.93
N TYR A 20 11.88 16.72 5.50
CA TYR A 20 11.36 16.62 6.88
C TYR A 20 12.27 17.30 7.89
N ALA A 21 13.58 17.08 7.80
CA ALA A 21 14.56 17.66 8.71
C ALA A 21 14.63 19.18 8.58
N ASP A 22 14.65 19.71 7.36
CA ASP A 22 14.74 21.14 7.09
C ASP A 22 13.46 21.87 7.55
N GLN A 23 12.31 21.37 7.16
CA GLN A 23 11.02 21.95 7.57
C GLN A 23 10.78 21.83 9.08
N LEU A 24 11.21 20.75 9.73
CA LEU A 24 11.08 20.61 11.17
C LEU A 24 12.00 21.58 11.92
N THR A 25 13.18 21.87 11.40
CA THR A 25 14.08 22.89 11.96
C THR A 25 13.43 24.27 11.96
N GLU A 26 12.73 24.62 10.89
CA GLU A 26 12.07 25.93 10.75
C GLU A 26 10.76 26.05 11.56
N LEU A 27 9.94 25.02 11.51
CA LEU A 27 8.57 25.08 12.02
C LEU A 27 8.41 24.54 13.44
N GLY A 28 9.36 23.70 13.91
CA GLY A 28 9.19 22.89 15.12
C GLY A 28 8.90 23.70 16.38
N VAL A 29 9.73 24.70 16.66
CA VAL A 29 9.56 25.57 17.85
C VAL A 29 8.26 26.36 17.77
N GLY A 30 7.91 26.87 16.59
CA GLY A 30 6.65 27.60 16.35
C GLY A 30 5.39 26.72 16.47
N MET A 31 5.52 25.39 16.48
CA MET A 31 4.44 24.46 16.77
C MET A 31 4.31 24.12 18.26
N GLY A 32 5.18 24.67 19.12
CA GLY A 32 5.20 24.36 20.55
C GLY A 32 5.95 23.07 20.89
N LEU A 33 6.83 22.58 20.00
CA LEU A 33 7.64 21.40 20.24
C LEU A 33 8.90 21.75 21.05
N VAL A 34 9.37 20.81 21.84
CA VAL A 34 10.59 20.96 22.64
C VAL A 34 11.82 20.94 21.71
N LEU A 35 12.69 21.95 21.80
CA LEU A 35 13.84 22.13 20.92
C LEU A 35 14.78 20.91 20.92
N ALA A 36 15.01 20.30 22.09
CA ALA A 36 15.86 19.10 22.17
C ALA A 36 15.30 17.91 21.36
N ASP A 37 13.98 17.71 21.40
CA ASP A 37 13.32 16.66 20.64
C ASP A 37 13.31 16.98 19.13
N VAL A 38 13.10 18.24 18.77
CA VAL A 38 13.24 18.72 17.36
C VAL A 38 14.63 18.39 16.86
N THR A 39 15.68 18.78 17.60
CA THR A 39 17.07 18.55 17.22
C THR A 39 17.37 17.05 17.08
N ALA A 40 16.92 16.22 18.01
CA ALA A 40 17.11 14.77 17.96
C ALA A 40 16.43 14.15 16.71
N SER A 41 15.21 14.55 16.42
CA SER A 41 14.48 14.02 15.26
C SER A 41 15.05 14.51 13.91
N VAL A 42 15.54 15.74 13.86
CA VAL A 42 16.26 16.30 12.71
C VAL A 42 17.56 15.52 12.45
N ASN A 43 18.34 15.24 13.49
CA ASN A 43 19.59 14.46 13.39
C ASN A 43 19.32 13.03 12.91
N ASP A 44 18.32 12.36 13.48
CA ASP A 44 17.90 11.03 13.04
C ASP A 44 17.53 11.03 11.55
N SER A 45 16.76 12.02 11.12
CA SER A 45 16.29 12.11 9.73
C SER A 45 17.42 12.43 8.75
N ARG A 46 18.30 13.39 9.07
CA ARG A 46 19.47 13.70 8.23
C ARG A 46 20.40 12.52 8.09
N HIS A 47 20.63 11.78 9.19
CA HIS A 47 21.46 10.58 9.15
C HIS A 47 20.84 9.49 8.26
N LEU A 48 19.52 9.27 8.35
CA LEU A 48 18.81 8.34 7.46
C LEU A 48 18.91 8.77 5.99
N GLY A 49 18.70 10.06 5.71
CA GLY A 49 18.82 10.59 4.35
C GLY A 49 20.19 10.34 3.74
N TYR A 50 21.27 10.60 4.51
CA TYR A 50 22.64 10.29 4.09
C TYR A 50 22.89 8.79 3.93
N ALA A 51 22.52 8.00 4.94
CA ALA A 51 22.78 6.56 4.93
C ALA A 51 22.08 5.84 3.77
N ILE A 52 20.81 6.19 3.49
CA ILE A 52 20.03 5.59 2.40
C ILE A 52 20.48 6.15 1.04
N GLY A 53 20.65 7.47 0.93
CA GLY A 53 20.88 8.14 -0.34
C GLY A 53 22.32 8.03 -0.84
N ALA A 54 23.30 8.32 0.02
CA ALA A 54 24.70 8.36 -0.38
C ALA A 54 25.45 7.06 -0.04
N TRP A 55 25.46 6.67 1.24
CA TRP A 55 26.28 5.55 1.68
C TRP A 55 25.82 4.21 1.09
N TYR A 56 24.54 3.89 1.25
CA TYR A 56 24.00 2.60 0.75
C TYR A 56 24.04 2.50 -0.77
N SER A 57 23.80 3.60 -1.49
CA SER A 57 23.91 3.63 -2.94
C SER A 57 25.34 3.34 -3.38
N ARG A 58 26.34 3.94 -2.72
CA ARG A 58 27.76 3.70 -3.02
C ARG A 58 28.19 2.25 -2.75
N VAL A 59 27.68 1.64 -1.67
CA VAL A 59 27.93 0.22 -1.38
C VAL A 59 27.34 -0.67 -2.46
N LYS A 60 26.13 -0.37 -2.92
CA LYS A 60 25.45 -1.14 -4.00
C LYS A 60 26.17 -1.03 -5.35
N GLU A 61 26.76 0.12 -5.65
CA GLU A 61 27.53 0.33 -6.88
C GLU A 61 28.90 -0.36 -6.84
N PHE A 62 29.51 -0.38 -5.66
CA PHE A 62 30.85 -0.96 -5.49
C PHE A 62 30.89 -2.47 -5.76
N GLY A 63 29.87 -3.23 -5.35
CA GLY A 63 29.84 -4.68 -5.54
C GLY A 63 29.91 -5.12 -7.01
N PRO A 64 29.02 -4.66 -7.89
CA PRO A 64 29.09 -4.93 -9.32
C PRO A 64 30.37 -4.42 -9.98
N GLY A 65 30.86 -3.23 -9.56
CA GLY A 65 32.11 -2.66 -10.03
C GLY A 65 33.31 -3.55 -9.69
N ALA A 66 33.37 -4.01 -8.44
CA ALA A 66 34.46 -4.93 -7.98
C ALA A 66 34.39 -6.27 -8.76
N THR A 67 33.20 -6.78 -9.06
CA THR A 67 33.05 -7.99 -9.89
C THR A 67 33.60 -7.78 -11.29
N GLY A 68 33.29 -6.63 -11.91
CA GLY A 68 33.84 -6.27 -13.22
C GLY A 68 35.36 -6.18 -13.22
N GLN A 69 35.94 -5.58 -12.18
CA GLN A 69 37.43 -5.51 -12.02
C GLN A 69 38.02 -6.91 -11.85
N LEU A 70 37.38 -7.81 -11.13
CA LEU A 70 37.82 -9.20 -11.01
C LEU A 70 37.87 -9.92 -12.36
N GLU A 71 36.92 -9.67 -13.26
CA GLU A 71 36.91 -10.21 -14.63
C GLU A 71 38.08 -9.61 -15.45
N VAL A 72 38.40 -8.34 -15.26
CA VAL A 72 39.57 -7.71 -15.89
C VAL A 72 40.84 -8.37 -15.39
N LEU A 73 40.98 -8.64 -14.07
CA LEU A 73 42.14 -9.34 -13.49
C LEU A 73 42.30 -10.74 -14.06
N LYS A 74 41.19 -11.46 -14.29
CA LYS A 74 41.24 -12.86 -14.79
C LYS A 74 41.54 -12.96 -16.27
N TYR A 75 40.89 -12.11 -17.09
CA TYR A 75 40.81 -12.29 -18.52
C TYR A 75 41.14 -11.04 -19.34
N GLY A 76 41.42 -9.91 -18.68
CA GLY A 76 41.80 -8.67 -19.35
C GLY A 76 43.21 -8.73 -19.92
N GLY A 77 43.52 -7.84 -20.87
CA GLY A 77 44.84 -7.62 -21.42
C GLY A 77 45.38 -6.25 -20.97
N GLY A 78 46.69 -6.14 -20.82
CA GLY A 78 47.36 -4.90 -20.46
C GLY A 78 48.81 -5.17 -20.00
N LEU A 79 49.63 -4.14 -19.97
CA LEU A 79 51.01 -4.21 -19.52
C LEU A 79 51.21 -3.59 -18.13
N ASP A 80 50.24 -2.86 -17.65
CA ASP A 80 50.29 -2.21 -16.34
C ASP A 80 49.83 -3.18 -15.22
N PRO A 81 50.48 -3.11 -14.03
CA PRO A 81 50.05 -3.87 -12.89
C PRO A 81 48.58 -3.56 -12.52
N PHE A 82 47.82 -4.60 -12.22
CA PHE A 82 46.44 -4.47 -11.79
C PHE A 82 46.37 -4.22 -10.29
N GLU A 83 45.64 -3.19 -9.87
CA GLU A 83 45.35 -2.89 -8.48
C GLU A 83 43.88 -3.10 -8.19
N LEU A 84 43.54 -3.77 -7.06
CA LEU A 84 42.16 -3.92 -6.62
C LEU A 84 41.61 -2.55 -6.20
N PRO A 85 40.35 -2.23 -6.59
CA PRO A 85 39.73 -0.96 -6.22
C PRO A 85 39.43 -0.91 -4.72
N ASP A 86 39.76 0.19 -4.08
CA ASP A 86 39.39 0.47 -2.70
C ASP A 86 37.95 0.96 -2.62
N PHE A 87 37.22 0.54 -1.58
CA PHE A 87 35.93 1.14 -1.27
C PHE A 87 36.14 2.51 -0.61
N LEU A 88 35.81 3.57 -1.33
CA LEU A 88 35.81 4.93 -0.81
C LEU A 88 34.38 5.32 -0.40
N PRO A 89 34.05 5.37 0.90
CA PRO A 89 32.73 5.82 1.36
C PRO A 89 32.52 7.30 1.00
N PRO A 90 31.28 7.71 0.69
CA PRO A 90 30.99 9.11 0.46
C PRO A 90 31.24 9.92 1.74
N VAL A 91 31.68 11.16 1.57
CA VAL A 91 31.94 12.07 2.70
C VAL A 91 30.60 12.47 3.34
N PRO A 92 30.41 12.26 4.66
CA PRO A 92 29.23 12.72 5.35
C PRO A 92 29.09 14.26 5.26
N PRO A 93 27.85 14.78 5.13
CA PRO A 93 27.62 16.22 5.22
C PRO A 93 28.15 16.82 6.53
N ALA A 94 28.65 18.05 6.48
CA ALA A 94 29.09 18.75 7.68
C ALA A 94 27.97 18.85 8.72
N GLY A 95 28.31 18.60 9.99
CA GLY A 95 27.35 18.59 11.10
C GLY A 95 26.47 17.35 11.21
N LEU A 96 26.72 16.32 10.39
CA LEU A 96 26.03 15.04 10.56
C LEU A 96 26.56 14.34 11.82
N THR A 97 25.69 14.14 12.81
CA THR A 97 26.04 13.46 14.07
C THR A 97 25.65 11.99 14.02
N ALA A 98 26.42 11.15 14.69
CA ALA A 98 26.07 9.75 14.86
C ALA A 98 24.79 9.60 15.65
N VAL A 99 23.93 8.66 15.26
CA VAL A 99 22.65 8.38 15.90
C VAL A 99 22.57 6.93 16.37
N LEU A 100 21.75 6.69 17.38
CA LEU A 100 21.51 5.34 17.88
C LEU A 100 20.73 4.50 16.86
N PRO A 101 20.85 3.16 16.89
CA PRO A 101 20.00 2.28 16.10
C PRO A 101 18.50 2.56 16.31
N GLY A 102 17.69 2.31 15.30
CA GLY A 102 16.23 2.56 15.35
C GLY A 102 15.80 3.99 15.04
N ALA A 103 16.64 4.78 14.35
CA ALA A 103 16.36 6.17 13.97
C ALA A 103 14.99 6.33 13.26
N LEU A 104 14.64 5.48 12.30
CA LEU A 104 13.36 5.56 11.59
C LEU A 104 12.16 5.38 12.54
N SER A 105 12.25 4.46 13.47
CA SER A 105 11.19 4.24 14.47
C SER A 105 11.02 5.46 15.39
N ARG A 106 12.12 6.15 15.75
CA ARG A 106 12.06 7.40 16.51
C ARG A 106 11.45 8.53 15.70
N VAL A 107 11.82 8.69 14.43
CA VAL A 107 11.21 9.67 13.51
C VAL A 107 9.70 9.46 13.43
N PHE A 108 9.23 8.22 13.21
CA PHE A 108 7.80 7.95 13.14
C PHE A 108 7.07 8.16 14.49
N ARG A 109 7.71 7.85 15.59
CA ARG A 109 7.17 8.18 16.92
C ARG A 109 7.04 9.69 17.08
N TYR A 110 8.04 10.44 16.71
CA TYR A 110 8.05 11.90 16.82
C TYR A 110 7.00 12.56 15.89
N ILE A 111 6.80 12.04 14.68
CA ILE A 111 5.73 12.47 13.78
C ILE A 111 4.34 12.35 14.44
N ARG A 112 4.11 11.30 15.23
CA ARG A 112 2.85 11.17 15.99
C ARG A 112 2.72 12.28 17.03
N MET A 113 3.80 12.64 17.70
CA MET A 113 3.82 13.77 18.66
C MET A 113 3.59 15.10 17.95
N ILE A 114 4.25 15.35 16.82
CA ILE A 114 4.06 16.57 16.00
C ILE A 114 2.58 16.76 15.63
N ARG A 115 1.90 15.71 15.21
CA ARG A 115 0.47 15.76 14.85
C ARG A 115 -0.45 16.10 16.03
N GLY A 116 -0.01 15.86 17.26
CA GLY A 116 -0.71 16.24 18.50
C GLY A 116 -0.30 17.61 19.05
N ALA A 117 0.67 18.31 18.44
CA ALA A 117 1.16 19.57 18.95
C ALA A 117 0.11 20.70 18.78
N PRO A 118 -0.01 21.62 19.76
CA PRO A 118 -1.01 22.71 19.71
C PRO A 118 -0.91 23.59 18.46
N GLY A 119 0.30 23.81 17.97
CA GLY A 119 0.56 24.65 16.78
C GLY A 119 0.58 23.85 15.46
N PHE A 120 0.22 22.57 15.48
CA PHE A 120 0.14 21.76 14.25
C PHE A 120 -1.06 22.19 13.38
N THR A 121 -0.80 22.32 12.09
CA THR A 121 -1.84 22.50 11.07
C THR A 121 -1.59 21.55 9.91
N GLU A 122 -2.62 21.22 9.17
CA GLU A 122 -2.49 20.37 7.98
C GLU A 122 -1.52 20.94 6.94
N GLY A 123 -1.51 22.27 6.76
CA GLY A 123 -0.56 22.97 5.91
C GLY A 123 0.90 22.72 6.32
N LYS A 124 1.20 22.89 7.61
CA LYS A 124 2.54 22.55 8.15
C LYS A 124 2.87 21.07 7.99
N GLY A 125 1.90 20.18 8.20
CA GLY A 125 2.06 18.76 7.97
C GLY A 125 2.38 18.39 6.52
N ARG A 126 1.83 19.11 5.55
CA ARG A 126 2.16 18.96 4.12
C ARG A 126 3.58 19.44 3.81
N LEU A 127 3.98 20.59 4.35
CA LEU A 127 5.36 21.10 4.21
C LEU A 127 6.39 20.10 4.76
N LEU A 128 6.12 19.55 5.93
CA LEU A 128 6.94 18.50 6.56
C LEU A 128 6.93 17.17 5.77
N GLY A 129 6.05 17.00 4.79
CA GLY A 129 5.88 15.73 4.09
C GLY A 129 5.27 14.60 4.95
N ILE A 130 4.61 14.92 6.08
CA ILE A 130 4.01 13.95 7.00
C ILE A 130 2.48 13.82 6.84
N VAL A 131 1.89 14.56 5.93
CA VAL A 131 0.49 14.43 5.51
C VAL A 131 0.49 13.97 4.05
N GLY A 132 -0.07 12.79 3.80
CA GLY A 132 -0.16 12.25 2.45
C GLY A 132 -1.12 13.05 1.56
N GLU A 133 -0.86 13.03 0.26
CA GLU A 133 -1.74 13.63 -0.74
C GLU A 133 -3.14 13.02 -0.67
N GLU A 134 -4.16 13.86 -0.83
CA GLU A 134 -5.51 13.38 -1.07
C GLU A 134 -5.56 12.77 -2.47
N LEU A 135 -5.88 11.49 -2.51
CA LEU A 135 -6.19 10.87 -3.79
C LEU A 135 -7.48 11.50 -4.33
N PRO A 136 -7.50 11.93 -5.60
CA PRO A 136 -8.75 12.36 -6.21
C PRO A 136 -9.80 11.26 -6.03
N PRO A 137 -11.07 11.60 -5.82
CA PRO A 137 -12.12 10.60 -5.85
C PRO A 137 -12.01 9.86 -7.18
N PRO A 138 -12.16 8.53 -7.18
CA PRO A 138 -12.19 7.78 -8.42
C PRO A 138 -13.23 8.42 -9.34
N PRO A 139 -12.91 8.63 -10.63
CA PRO A 139 -13.88 9.18 -11.57
C PRO A 139 -15.13 8.32 -11.54
N PRO A 140 -16.34 8.91 -11.59
CA PRO A 140 -17.58 8.15 -11.71
C PRO A 140 -17.46 7.19 -12.90
N GLY A 141 -17.65 5.88 -12.68
CA GLY A 141 -17.58 4.86 -13.72
C GLY A 141 -16.21 4.23 -13.97
N SER A 142 -15.14 4.56 -13.23
CA SER A 142 -13.82 3.91 -13.39
C SER A 142 -13.52 2.81 -12.37
N ALA A 143 -14.45 2.45 -11.52
CA ALA A 143 -14.27 1.34 -10.60
C ALA A 143 -14.33 0.02 -11.38
N VAL A 144 -13.24 -0.74 -11.38
CA VAL A 144 -13.26 -2.13 -11.84
C VAL A 144 -14.36 -2.84 -11.02
N PRO A 145 -15.36 -3.46 -11.67
CA PRO A 145 -16.46 -4.09 -10.93
C PRO A 145 -15.96 -5.22 -10.05
N PRO A 146 -16.70 -5.61 -9.00
CA PRO A 146 -16.32 -6.72 -8.14
C PRO A 146 -16.21 -8.00 -8.96
N ARG A 147 -15.22 -8.83 -8.61
CA ARG A 147 -15.09 -10.16 -9.23
C ARG A 147 -15.76 -11.19 -8.34
N ILE A 148 -16.71 -11.96 -8.90
CA ILE A 148 -17.37 -13.06 -8.19
C ILE A 148 -16.98 -14.40 -8.79
N THR A 149 -16.92 -15.43 -7.95
CA THR A 149 -16.68 -16.82 -8.35
C THR A 149 -17.69 -17.71 -7.63
N LEU A 150 -18.32 -18.62 -8.38
CA LEU A 150 -19.34 -19.51 -7.88
C LEU A 150 -18.79 -20.92 -7.69
N SER A 151 -19.22 -21.58 -6.62
CA SER A 151 -18.96 -23.01 -6.40
C SER A 151 -20.16 -23.67 -5.71
N ILE A 152 -20.31 -24.97 -5.88
CA ILE A 152 -21.34 -25.75 -5.20
C ILE A 152 -20.82 -26.22 -3.85
N LEU A 153 -21.60 -26.01 -2.81
CA LEU A 153 -21.44 -26.64 -1.51
C LEU A 153 -22.47 -27.77 -1.40
N GLN A 154 -21.99 -29.00 -1.37
CA GLN A 154 -22.88 -30.15 -1.18
C GLN A 154 -23.23 -30.29 0.29
N THR A 155 -24.50 -30.31 0.61
CA THR A 155 -25.00 -30.64 1.95
C THR A 155 -25.88 -31.89 1.89
N PRO A 156 -26.19 -32.57 3.03
CA PRO A 156 -27.07 -33.73 3.01
C PRO A 156 -28.51 -33.42 2.53
N ALA A 157 -28.94 -32.17 2.61
CA ALA A 157 -30.29 -31.79 2.26
C ALA A 157 -30.42 -31.29 0.82
N MET A 158 -29.40 -30.58 0.31
CA MET A 158 -29.43 -29.96 -1.03
C MET A 158 -28.07 -29.36 -1.40
N GLN A 159 -27.91 -29.05 -2.68
CA GLN A 159 -26.81 -28.20 -3.13
C GLN A 159 -27.08 -26.72 -2.78
N GLN A 160 -26.03 -26.06 -2.31
CA GLN A 160 -26.02 -24.61 -2.02
C GLN A 160 -24.97 -23.94 -2.89
N VAL A 161 -25.10 -22.65 -3.15
CA VAL A 161 -24.13 -21.89 -3.93
C VAL A 161 -23.29 -21.03 -3.02
N LEU A 162 -21.98 -21.23 -3.06
CA LEU A 162 -21.00 -20.33 -2.46
C LEU A 162 -20.64 -19.24 -3.48
N VAL A 163 -20.96 -18.00 -3.15
CA VAL A 163 -20.55 -16.83 -3.91
C VAL A 163 -19.34 -16.22 -3.24
N LYS A 164 -18.17 -16.52 -3.78
CA LYS A 164 -16.91 -15.95 -3.32
C LYS A 164 -16.64 -14.65 -4.08
N PHE A 165 -16.26 -13.60 -3.37
CA PHE A 165 -15.97 -12.29 -3.95
C PHE A 165 -14.80 -11.62 -3.26
N PHE A 166 -14.23 -10.64 -3.95
CA PHE A 166 -13.19 -9.77 -3.43
C PHE A 166 -13.72 -8.34 -3.39
N LYS A 167 -13.84 -7.79 -2.18
CA LYS A 167 -14.42 -6.46 -1.97
C LYS A 167 -13.41 -5.31 -2.09
N ASP A 168 -12.12 -5.64 -2.31
CA ASP A 168 -11.02 -4.69 -2.30
C ASP A 168 -11.09 -3.77 -1.06
N LYS A 169 -11.24 -2.47 -1.26
CA LYS A 169 -11.33 -1.47 -0.15
C LYS A 169 -12.76 -0.98 0.08
N HIS A 170 -13.74 -1.63 -0.54
CA HIS A 170 -15.15 -1.30 -0.41
C HIS A 170 -15.75 -1.91 0.86
N ASP A 171 -16.86 -1.36 1.35
CA ASP A 171 -17.53 -1.85 2.56
C ASP A 171 -18.09 -3.28 2.36
N GLY A 172 -18.58 -3.57 1.14
CA GLY A 172 -19.13 -4.86 0.77
C GLY A 172 -19.51 -4.94 -0.70
N ILE A 173 -20.41 -5.88 -1.01
CA ILE A 173 -21.07 -5.99 -2.31
C ILE A 173 -22.58 -5.98 -2.17
N TRP A 174 -23.26 -5.37 -3.14
CA TRP A 174 -24.67 -5.58 -3.42
C TRP A 174 -24.79 -6.76 -4.38
N LEU A 175 -25.49 -7.83 -3.96
CA LEU A 175 -25.60 -9.06 -4.70
C LEU A 175 -27.04 -9.26 -5.19
N GLU A 176 -27.17 -9.55 -6.48
CA GLU A 176 -28.41 -9.96 -7.10
C GLU A 176 -28.28 -11.34 -7.74
N SER A 177 -29.40 -12.04 -7.82
CA SER A 177 -29.49 -13.33 -8.51
C SER A 177 -30.72 -13.39 -9.39
N ARG A 178 -30.59 -14.17 -10.44
CA ARG A 178 -31.73 -14.54 -11.32
C ARG A 178 -31.75 -16.05 -11.42
N ARG A 179 -32.99 -16.63 -11.42
CA ARG A 179 -33.20 -18.07 -11.56
C ARG A 179 -33.96 -18.35 -12.83
N GLY A 180 -33.39 -19.17 -13.73
CA GLY A 180 -33.95 -19.43 -15.05
C GLY A 180 -34.11 -18.15 -15.86
N THR A 181 -35.36 -17.91 -16.37
CA THR A 181 -35.71 -16.72 -17.15
C THR A 181 -36.43 -15.63 -16.30
N GLY A 182 -36.41 -15.78 -14.98
CA GLY A 182 -37.01 -14.82 -14.05
C GLY A 182 -36.34 -13.46 -14.02
N PRO A 183 -36.85 -12.50 -13.26
CA PRO A 183 -36.22 -11.20 -13.05
C PRO A 183 -34.97 -11.30 -12.17
N TRP A 184 -34.14 -10.24 -12.18
CA TRP A 184 -33.11 -10.04 -11.19
C TRP A 184 -33.73 -9.71 -9.85
N GLU A 185 -33.31 -10.42 -8.81
CA GLU A 185 -33.78 -10.25 -7.44
C GLU A 185 -32.61 -9.86 -6.55
N PHE A 186 -32.81 -8.85 -5.73
CA PHE A 186 -31.87 -8.53 -4.67
C PHE A 186 -31.79 -9.69 -3.68
N ILE A 187 -30.59 -10.09 -3.31
CA ILE A 187 -30.35 -11.14 -2.33
C ILE A 187 -29.88 -10.56 -1.01
N ILE A 188 -28.75 -9.85 -1.03
CA ILE A 188 -28.10 -9.39 0.19
C ILE A 188 -27.07 -8.30 -0.11
N ILE A 189 -26.79 -7.49 0.91
CA ILE A 189 -25.56 -6.72 1.02
C ILE A 189 -24.59 -7.56 1.85
N SER A 190 -23.52 -8.08 1.21
CA SER A 190 -22.56 -8.93 1.91
C SER A 190 -21.25 -8.19 2.15
N THR A 191 -20.81 -8.18 3.42
CA THR A 191 -19.53 -7.62 3.84
C THR A 191 -18.47 -8.69 4.06
N GLN A 192 -18.85 -9.97 4.05
CA GLN A 192 -17.98 -11.14 4.25
C GLN A 192 -18.07 -12.10 3.07
N SER A 193 -16.94 -12.62 2.64
CA SER A 193 -16.82 -13.60 1.56
C SER A 193 -16.33 -14.94 2.13
N PRO A 194 -16.90 -16.09 1.72
CA PRO A 194 -17.99 -16.24 0.76
C PRO A 194 -19.37 -15.99 1.38
N TYR A 195 -20.33 -15.57 0.55
CA TYR A 195 -21.76 -15.66 0.87
C TYR A 195 -22.29 -17.01 0.46
N THR A 196 -23.16 -17.62 1.26
CA THR A 196 -23.81 -18.91 0.95
C THR A 196 -25.27 -18.69 0.61
N ASP A 197 -25.67 -18.97 -0.63
CA ASP A 197 -27.08 -18.97 -1.05
C ASP A 197 -27.72 -20.32 -0.72
N THR A 198 -28.52 -20.32 0.32
CA THR A 198 -29.22 -21.50 0.86
C THR A 198 -30.66 -21.65 0.35
N ARG A 199 -31.09 -20.83 -0.62
CA ARG A 199 -32.45 -20.89 -1.15
C ARG A 199 -32.74 -22.25 -1.77
N PRO A 200 -33.92 -22.84 -1.50
CA PRO A 200 -34.33 -24.10 -2.12
C PRO A 200 -34.51 -23.95 -3.63
N LEU A 201 -34.55 -25.07 -4.36
CA LEU A 201 -34.89 -25.10 -5.77
C LEU A 201 -36.31 -24.56 -6.00
N LEU A 202 -36.55 -23.86 -7.12
CA LEU A 202 -37.87 -23.36 -7.49
C LEU A 202 -38.87 -24.49 -7.62
N VAL A 203 -38.43 -25.60 -8.23
CA VAL A 203 -39.21 -26.81 -8.33
C VAL A 203 -38.45 -27.93 -7.62
N PRO A 204 -39.00 -28.50 -6.55
CA PRO A 204 -38.31 -29.57 -5.84
C PRO A 204 -37.96 -30.75 -6.78
N GLY A 205 -36.71 -31.23 -6.69
CA GLY A 205 -36.22 -32.32 -7.50
C GLY A 205 -35.84 -31.94 -8.94
N VAL A 206 -35.94 -30.72 -9.36
CA VAL A 206 -35.57 -30.25 -10.71
C VAL A 206 -34.34 -29.30 -10.61
N ALA A 207 -33.32 -29.63 -11.36
CA ALA A 207 -32.10 -28.77 -11.42
C ALA A 207 -32.46 -27.39 -12.03
N GLU A 208 -31.87 -26.33 -11.50
CA GLU A 208 -32.06 -24.97 -11.98
C GLU A 208 -30.74 -24.26 -12.24
N VAL A 209 -30.75 -23.33 -13.20
CA VAL A 209 -29.63 -22.43 -13.44
C VAL A 209 -29.85 -21.17 -12.61
N ARG A 210 -28.82 -20.84 -11.81
CA ARG A 210 -28.74 -19.59 -11.06
C ARG A 210 -27.69 -18.68 -11.67
N GLU A 211 -28.04 -17.45 -11.87
CA GLU A 211 -27.16 -16.40 -12.34
C GLU A 211 -27.00 -15.36 -11.24
N TYR A 212 -25.79 -14.84 -11.13
CA TYR A 212 -25.45 -13.85 -10.11
C TYR A 212 -24.70 -12.68 -10.75
N ARG A 213 -24.99 -11.48 -10.23
CA ARG A 213 -24.22 -10.27 -10.51
C ARG A 213 -24.04 -9.46 -9.24
N ALA A 214 -22.98 -8.70 -9.17
CA ALA A 214 -22.70 -7.86 -8.01
C ALA A 214 -22.16 -6.50 -8.45
N MET A 215 -22.38 -5.50 -7.63
CA MET A 215 -21.65 -4.22 -7.62
C MET A 215 -21.13 -3.95 -6.23
N PHE A 216 -20.17 -3.03 -6.10
CA PHE A 216 -19.68 -2.66 -4.78
C PHE A 216 -20.76 -1.95 -3.94
N TRP A 217 -20.60 -2.02 -2.65
CA TRP A 217 -21.43 -1.33 -1.67
C TRP A 217 -20.56 -0.43 -0.80
N ASP A 218 -20.86 0.88 -0.78
CA ASP A 218 -20.12 1.88 -0.03
C ASP A 218 -21.06 2.89 0.59
N LYS A 219 -20.79 3.25 1.85
CA LYS A 219 -21.52 4.33 2.55
C LYS A 219 -23.03 4.24 2.45
N GLY A 220 -23.56 3.00 2.49
CA GLY A 220 -24.99 2.75 2.51
C GLY A 220 -25.69 2.75 1.15
N GLN A 221 -24.95 2.69 0.03
CA GLN A 221 -25.52 2.66 -1.32
C GLN A 221 -24.67 1.83 -2.29
N PRO A 222 -25.27 1.31 -3.40
CA PRO A 222 -24.54 0.66 -4.47
C PRO A 222 -23.54 1.63 -5.13
N SER A 223 -22.36 1.13 -5.50
CA SER A 223 -21.24 1.92 -6.03
C SER A 223 -20.56 1.20 -7.19
N GLY A 224 -20.30 1.92 -8.29
CA GLY A 224 -19.62 1.39 -9.47
C GLY A 224 -20.54 0.67 -10.45
N GLU A 225 -19.95 -0.21 -11.26
CA GLU A 225 -20.61 -0.96 -12.33
C GLU A 225 -20.91 -2.40 -11.88
N TRP A 226 -21.88 -3.03 -12.56
CA TRP A 226 -22.14 -4.45 -12.39
C TRP A 226 -20.97 -5.28 -12.91
N CYS A 227 -20.63 -6.34 -12.17
CA CYS A 227 -19.71 -7.34 -12.70
C CYS A 227 -20.35 -8.18 -13.81
N ASP A 228 -19.52 -8.94 -14.52
CA ASP A 228 -20.00 -9.96 -15.45
C ASP A 228 -20.90 -10.98 -14.73
N VAL A 229 -21.94 -11.43 -15.45
CA VAL A 229 -22.89 -12.41 -14.92
C VAL A 229 -22.21 -13.77 -14.79
N ALA A 230 -22.13 -14.27 -13.57
CA ALA A 230 -21.68 -15.63 -13.29
C ALA A 230 -22.87 -16.60 -13.24
N LYS A 231 -22.70 -17.81 -13.79
CA LYS A 231 -23.76 -18.84 -13.90
C LYS A 231 -23.32 -20.13 -13.26
N ILE A 232 -24.26 -20.81 -12.61
CA ILE A 232 -24.04 -22.16 -12.04
C ILE A 232 -25.34 -22.95 -12.06
N THR A 233 -25.25 -24.26 -12.26
CA THR A 233 -26.40 -25.16 -12.16
C THR A 233 -26.43 -25.75 -10.77
N VAL A 234 -27.59 -25.71 -10.13
CA VAL A 234 -27.86 -26.30 -8.81
C VAL A 234 -28.76 -27.51 -9.01
N SER A 235 -28.33 -28.65 -8.53
CA SER A 235 -29.05 -29.93 -8.63
C SER A 235 -29.70 -30.30 -7.28
N PRO A 236 -30.71 -31.17 -7.30
CA PRO A 236 -31.35 -31.72 -6.08
C PRO A 236 -30.38 -32.35 -5.12
#